data_74d8c83660c7287f8febdb8fe5d2ed87
#
_entry.id   74d8c83660c7287f8febdb8fe5d2ed87
#
_cell.length_a   1.000
_cell.length_b   1.000
_cell.length_c   1.000
_cell.angle_alpha   90.00
_cell.angle_beta   90.00
_cell.angle_gamma   90.00
#
_symmetry.space_group_name_H-M   'P 1'
#
loop_
_entity.id
_entity.type
_entity.pdbx_description
1 polymer ?
#
loop_
_entity_poly.entity_id
_entity_poly.type
_entity_poly.pdbx_seq_one_letter_code
_entity_poly.pdbx_strand_id
1 'polypeptide(L)'
;MKRFAAALLAISLVLGLSACSSPAPELQEFTDGVHERDEVYPAHIETKSVALGGLGIHFSTSAFDETASPELAQKVAEDYSALSGAGETDIYIINGPLTDAPFVSGAELFCTAEAVESGEYRPALVSAALGITGRWQAEGLSRELFGGEVPDGLADEIAAYLAAHEGSNLLSLAPFYFTEDFADAETIALASDCAQSLAAYVIGEAGQDALRGSCAEYLPGWLKSLGLEAETDGLQTLMELDWTQNVYYPAEFTRSVFTFRPVPTEWMTDADAASAYVLRLCTGLDWLLDYLETNAPESWARIEQTRPYEVRFEENIDASCTDVYSAVVHLRAPSAGLHELAHALTIDEPCGEAGWVFEGVAMHCTEWWISYEDYGIFFDLMENIDTVEGASEDERFIFGEIRRIFKELSGVDASEAQTLESPAIPLVKAMTYAMLLHPERDVFIKMVSKPTGDVMSSFYKPRYPSTELSHAKSYAFCEYLLEHGYLTFDQLAAASLDLEGYRAAFPTDEYFDELYAGYLDWLREEFGS
;
A
#
# COMPACT_ATOMS: atom_id res chain seq x y z
N MET A 1 40.50 -20.98 24.60
CA MET A 1 41.08 -20.91 23.24
C MET A 1 40.13 -20.25 22.21
N LYS A 2 38.81 -20.46 22.28
CA LYS A 2 37.86 -19.80 21.34
C LYS A 2 37.75 -18.26 21.52
N ARG A 3 37.88 -17.75 22.75
CA ARG A 3 37.84 -16.29 23.05
C ARG A 3 39.10 -15.53 22.59
N PHE A 4 40.24 -16.21 22.44
CA PHE A 4 41.47 -15.62 21.92
C PHE A 4 41.46 -15.50 20.38
N ALA A 5 40.73 -16.40 19.68
CA ALA A 5 40.60 -16.34 18.22
C ALA A 5 39.66 -15.20 17.77
N ALA A 6 38.58 -14.95 18.50
CA ALA A 6 37.65 -13.84 18.21
C ALA A 6 38.30 -12.45 18.42
N ALA A 7 39.11 -12.31 19.48
CA ALA A 7 39.84 -11.06 19.73
C ALA A 7 40.94 -10.79 18.67
N LEU A 8 41.57 -11.85 18.13
CA LEU A 8 42.56 -11.72 17.06
C LEU A 8 41.92 -11.40 15.71
N LEU A 9 40.69 -11.89 15.44
CA LEU A 9 39.94 -11.55 14.23
C LEU A 9 39.46 -10.08 14.27
N ALA A 10 38.93 -9.62 15.42
CA ALA A 10 38.52 -8.23 15.61
C ALA A 10 39.70 -7.25 15.47
N ILE A 11 40.86 -7.59 16.02
CA ILE A 11 42.08 -6.77 15.90
C ILE A 11 42.60 -6.78 14.45
N SER A 12 42.42 -7.87 13.71
CA SER A 12 42.83 -7.96 12.29
C SER A 12 41.88 -7.15 11.38
N LEU A 13 40.58 -7.08 11.72
CA LEU A 13 39.60 -6.23 11.00
C LEU A 13 39.89 -4.73 11.26
N VAL A 14 40.10 -4.34 12.52
CA VAL A 14 40.40 -2.94 12.90
C VAL A 14 41.75 -2.50 12.33
N LEU A 15 42.75 -3.36 12.23
CA LEU A 15 44.03 -3.05 11.62
C LEU A 15 43.98 -3.10 10.07
N GLY A 16 43.02 -3.81 9.48
CA GLY A 16 42.74 -3.81 8.03
C GLY A 16 42.06 -2.51 7.57
N LEU A 17 41.17 -1.97 8.36
CA LEU A 17 40.48 -0.71 8.06
C LEU A 17 41.36 0.54 8.30
N SER A 18 42.40 0.44 9.12
CA SER A 18 43.33 1.56 9.39
C SER A 18 44.48 1.69 8.39
N ALA A 19 44.60 0.83 7.37
CA ALA A 19 45.77 0.76 6.51
C ALA A 19 45.55 1.26 5.08
N CYS A 20 44.37 1.75 4.72
CA CYS A 20 44.10 2.38 3.42
C CYS A 20 43.42 3.74 3.57
N SER A 21 44.07 4.70 4.22
CA SER A 21 43.80 6.09 3.89
C SER A 21 44.46 6.37 2.54
N SER A 22 43.75 6.04 1.46
CA SER A 22 44.08 6.66 0.17
C SER A 22 44.06 8.17 0.39
N PRO A 23 45.02 8.93 -0.16
CA PRO A 23 44.95 10.36 -0.08
C PRO A 23 43.60 10.82 -0.60
N ALA A 24 42.99 11.80 0.10
CA ALA A 24 41.72 12.36 -0.35
C ALA A 24 41.84 12.69 -1.85
N PRO A 25 40.82 12.34 -2.63
CA PRO A 25 40.85 12.56 -4.07
C PRO A 25 40.99 14.07 -4.34
N GLU A 26 41.88 14.43 -5.24
CA GLU A 26 42.13 15.83 -5.62
C GLU A 26 41.03 16.27 -6.58
N LEU A 27 40.18 17.21 -6.14
CA LEU A 27 39.13 17.80 -6.96
C LEU A 27 39.72 18.58 -8.14
N GLN A 28 39.12 18.42 -9.31
CA GLN A 28 39.45 19.20 -10.51
C GLN A 28 38.83 20.60 -10.42
N GLU A 29 39.12 21.45 -11.40
CA GLU A 29 38.46 22.74 -11.53
C GLU A 29 36.97 22.57 -11.92
N PHE A 30 36.09 23.40 -11.34
CA PHE A 30 34.69 23.44 -11.70
C PHE A 30 34.48 23.91 -13.13
N THR A 31 33.62 23.25 -13.86
CA THR A 31 33.23 23.59 -15.25
C THR A 31 31.76 23.93 -15.33
N ASP A 32 31.41 24.84 -16.24
CA ASP A 32 30.01 25.15 -16.54
C ASP A 32 29.36 23.96 -17.27
N GLY A 33 28.12 23.65 -16.90
CA GLY A 33 27.32 22.60 -17.49
C GLY A 33 25.83 22.93 -17.46
N VAL A 34 25.06 22.10 -18.11
CA VAL A 34 23.59 22.13 -18.10
C VAL A 34 23.11 20.71 -17.95
N HIS A 35 22.15 20.51 -17.07
CA HIS A 35 21.42 19.26 -16.90
C HIS A 35 19.98 19.47 -17.34
N GLU A 36 19.52 18.65 -18.27
CA GLU A 36 18.15 18.64 -18.79
C GLU A 36 17.43 17.40 -18.29
N ARG A 37 16.19 17.56 -17.82
CA ARG A 37 15.36 16.46 -17.33
C ARG A 37 13.97 16.53 -17.98
N ASP A 38 13.55 15.44 -18.57
CA ASP A 38 12.33 15.40 -19.40
C ASP A 38 11.02 15.43 -18.57
N GLU A 39 11.02 14.97 -17.31
CA GLU A 39 9.77 14.72 -16.60
C GLU A 39 9.72 15.25 -15.13
N VAL A 40 10.77 15.86 -14.63
CA VAL A 40 10.83 16.29 -13.22
C VAL A 40 11.31 17.72 -13.09
N TYR A 41 10.68 18.50 -12.21
CA TYR A 41 11.13 19.84 -11.89
C TYR A 41 12.38 19.82 -11.00
N PRO A 42 13.39 20.68 -11.26
CA PRO A 42 13.50 21.57 -12.42
C PRO A 42 13.92 20.78 -13.68
N ALA A 43 13.24 21.03 -14.80
CA ALA A 43 13.56 20.42 -16.07
C ALA A 43 14.91 20.87 -16.66
N HIS A 44 15.42 22.00 -16.19
CA HIS A 44 16.65 22.63 -16.66
C HIS A 44 17.44 23.18 -15.50
N ILE A 45 18.67 22.71 -15.30
CA ILE A 45 19.56 23.18 -14.25
C ILE A 45 20.90 23.61 -14.86
N GLU A 46 21.19 24.91 -14.80
CA GLU A 46 22.56 25.39 -15.08
C GLU A 46 23.46 25.07 -13.89
N THR A 47 24.60 24.45 -14.15
CA THR A 47 25.47 23.90 -13.09
C THR A 47 26.92 24.38 -13.18
N LYS A 48 27.57 24.40 -12.03
CA LYS A 48 29.02 24.36 -11.86
C LYS A 48 29.37 22.94 -11.40
N SER A 49 30.13 22.21 -12.18
CA SER A 49 30.31 20.78 -12.02
C SER A 49 31.77 20.39 -11.87
N VAL A 50 32.01 19.38 -11.02
CA VAL A 50 33.32 18.74 -10.87
C VAL A 50 33.12 17.22 -10.89
N ALA A 51 33.99 16.49 -11.56
CA ALA A 51 33.94 15.04 -11.63
C ALA A 51 35.13 14.39 -10.92
N LEU A 52 34.88 13.24 -10.29
CA LEU A 52 35.88 12.46 -9.58
C LEU A 52 35.64 10.96 -9.79
N GLY A 53 36.38 10.37 -10.73
CA GLY A 53 36.14 8.96 -11.09
C GLY A 53 34.73 8.75 -11.62
N GLY A 54 33.93 7.90 -10.94
CA GLY A 54 32.52 7.66 -11.25
C GLY A 54 31.53 8.61 -10.58
N LEU A 55 32.00 9.65 -9.86
CA LEU A 55 31.16 10.60 -9.17
C LEU A 55 31.13 11.95 -9.91
N GLY A 56 29.94 12.42 -10.30
CA GLY A 56 29.67 13.80 -10.73
C GLY A 56 29.10 14.60 -9.57
N ILE A 57 29.62 15.81 -9.34
CA ILE A 57 29.07 16.75 -8.33
C ILE A 57 28.72 18.04 -9.05
N HIS A 58 27.44 18.40 -8.98
CA HIS A 58 26.85 19.48 -9.74
C HIS A 58 26.18 20.47 -8.79
N PHE A 59 26.68 21.67 -8.70
CA PHE A 59 26.02 22.76 -7.99
C PHE A 59 25.14 23.55 -8.97
N SER A 60 23.88 23.76 -8.68
CA SER A 60 23.12 24.75 -9.43
C SER A 60 23.81 26.11 -9.30
N THR A 61 23.72 26.94 -10.34
CA THR A 61 24.36 28.28 -10.32
C THR A 61 23.91 29.13 -9.13
N SER A 62 22.69 28.91 -8.63
CA SER A 62 22.17 29.60 -7.45
C SER A 62 22.69 29.03 -6.12
N ALA A 63 23.16 27.77 -6.10
CA ALA A 63 23.72 27.12 -4.92
C ALA A 63 25.25 27.20 -4.87
N PHE A 64 25.91 27.60 -5.97
CA PHE A 64 27.36 27.64 -6.05
C PHE A 64 27.93 28.83 -5.32
N ASP A 65 28.86 28.56 -4.41
CA ASP A 65 29.70 29.55 -3.71
C ASP A 65 31.17 29.19 -3.90
N GLU A 66 31.99 30.15 -4.35
CA GLU A 66 33.41 29.91 -4.67
C GLU A 66 34.24 29.40 -3.46
N THR A 67 33.79 29.65 -2.23
CA THR A 67 34.48 29.25 -1.01
C THR A 67 33.92 27.95 -0.42
N ALA A 68 32.59 27.84 -0.32
CA ALA A 68 31.93 26.71 0.35
C ALA A 68 31.80 25.48 -0.56
N SER A 69 31.52 25.68 -1.87
CA SER A 69 31.30 24.56 -2.78
C SER A 69 32.47 23.58 -2.91
N PRO A 70 33.75 24.03 -2.92
CA PRO A 70 34.88 23.09 -2.91
C PRO A 70 34.96 22.24 -1.63
N GLU A 71 34.59 22.79 -0.46
CA GLU A 71 34.58 22.03 0.79
C GLU A 71 33.45 21.00 0.83
N LEU A 72 32.26 21.37 0.35
CA LEU A 72 31.14 20.47 0.21
C LEU A 72 31.43 19.35 -0.79
N ALA A 73 31.99 19.68 -1.94
CA ALA A 73 32.39 18.69 -2.95
C ALA A 73 33.44 17.71 -2.39
N GLN A 74 34.40 18.20 -1.62
CA GLN A 74 35.39 17.35 -0.97
C GLN A 74 34.75 16.39 0.03
N LYS A 75 33.81 16.86 0.85
CA LYS A 75 33.05 16.01 1.78
C LYS A 75 32.27 14.92 1.08
N VAL A 76 31.53 15.28 0.01
CA VAL A 76 30.80 14.32 -0.82
C VAL A 76 31.73 13.26 -1.41
N ALA A 77 32.89 13.68 -1.94
CA ALA A 77 33.89 12.78 -2.51
C ALA A 77 34.48 11.83 -1.45
N GLU A 78 34.70 12.30 -0.22
CA GLU A 78 35.16 11.48 0.89
C GLU A 78 34.11 10.43 1.28
N ASP A 79 32.85 10.84 1.45
CA ASP A 79 31.74 9.95 1.77
C ASP A 79 31.50 8.91 0.64
N TYR A 80 31.53 9.32 -0.63
CA TYR A 80 31.41 8.40 -1.76
C TYR A 80 32.58 7.39 -1.80
N SER A 81 33.79 7.84 -1.51
CA SER A 81 34.99 6.97 -1.50
C SER A 81 34.96 5.91 -0.40
N ALA A 82 34.15 6.10 0.64
CA ALA A 82 33.93 5.12 1.69
C ALA A 82 32.98 3.97 1.25
N LEU A 83 32.23 4.17 0.16
CA LEU A 83 31.30 3.16 -0.35
C LEU A 83 32.02 2.13 -1.20
N SER A 84 32.09 0.90 -0.72
CA SER A 84 32.67 -0.22 -1.47
C SER A 84 31.73 -0.65 -2.60
N GLY A 85 32.21 -0.67 -3.84
CA GLY A 85 31.41 -1.09 -4.99
C GLY A 85 30.42 -0.04 -5.50
N ALA A 86 30.67 1.24 -5.20
CA ALA A 86 29.87 2.36 -5.74
C ALA A 86 29.89 2.38 -7.27
N GLY A 87 28.73 2.59 -7.88
CA GLY A 87 28.54 2.79 -9.32
C GLY A 87 28.70 4.26 -9.72
N GLU A 88 28.55 4.55 -11.02
CA GLU A 88 28.48 5.93 -11.49
C GLU A 88 27.30 6.65 -10.83
N THR A 89 27.54 7.84 -10.29
CA THR A 89 26.55 8.57 -9.49
C THR A 89 26.71 10.06 -9.73
N ASP A 90 25.62 10.76 -9.97
CA ASP A 90 25.58 12.21 -10.10
C ASP A 90 24.83 12.82 -8.91
N ILE A 91 25.44 13.83 -8.29
CA ILE A 91 24.88 14.54 -7.13
C ILE A 91 24.62 15.99 -7.52
N TYR A 92 23.38 16.40 -7.43
CA TYR A 92 22.92 17.76 -7.70
C TYR A 92 22.65 18.49 -6.38
N ILE A 93 23.49 19.46 -6.08
CA ILE A 93 23.33 20.35 -4.93
C ILE A 93 22.61 21.59 -5.42
N ILE A 94 21.38 21.78 -4.97
CA ILE A 94 20.45 22.77 -5.48
C ILE A 94 19.91 23.64 -4.35
N ASN A 95 19.60 24.90 -4.66
CA ASN A 95 18.87 25.79 -3.77
C ASN A 95 17.43 25.94 -4.23
N GLY A 96 16.50 25.98 -3.29
CA GLY A 96 15.12 26.30 -3.58
C GLY A 96 14.12 25.32 -2.98
N PRO A 97 12.81 25.53 -3.18
CA PRO A 97 11.75 24.78 -2.52
C PRO A 97 11.58 23.34 -3.03
N LEU A 98 12.58 22.81 -3.74
CA LEU A 98 12.47 21.52 -4.38
C LEU A 98 12.49 20.35 -3.43
N THR A 99 13.14 20.51 -2.28
CA THR A 99 13.26 19.39 -1.37
C THR A 99 13.54 19.87 0.04
N ASP A 100 12.63 19.59 0.94
CA ASP A 100 12.96 19.63 2.36
C ASP A 100 13.85 18.42 2.75
N ALA A 101 13.96 17.41 1.89
CA ALA A 101 14.78 16.22 2.10
C ALA A 101 15.51 15.76 0.82
N PRO A 102 16.69 15.11 0.93
CA PRO A 102 17.40 14.51 -0.19
C PRO A 102 16.57 13.43 -0.90
N PHE A 103 16.61 13.36 -2.23
CA PHE A 103 15.93 12.32 -2.99
C PHE A 103 16.80 11.71 -4.09
N VAL A 104 16.43 10.50 -4.53
CA VAL A 104 17.16 9.73 -5.53
C VAL A 104 16.26 9.43 -6.73
N SER A 105 16.82 9.59 -7.92
CA SER A 105 16.21 9.18 -9.17
C SER A 105 17.23 8.35 -9.97
N GLY A 106 17.12 7.03 -9.89
CA GLY A 106 18.14 6.14 -10.46
C GLY A 106 19.50 6.31 -9.77
N ALA A 107 20.53 6.72 -10.53
CA ALA A 107 21.86 7.03 -10.01
C ALA A 107 22.06 8.52 -9.68
N GLU A 108 21.02 9.33 -9.78
CA GLU A 108 21.07 10.77 -9.48
C GLU A 108 20.54 11.04 -8.08
N LEU A 109 21.28 11.80 -7.30
CA LEU A 109 20.90 12.30 -5.99
C LEU A 109 20.70 13.83 -6.05
N PHE A 110 19.60 14.31 -5.50
CA PHE A 110 19.29 15.74 -5.38
C PHE A 110 19.23 16.10 -3.90
N CYS A 111 19.95 17.14 -3.50
CA CYS A 111 19.96 17.60 -2.12
C CYS A 111 20.30 19.10 -2.02
N THR A 112 20.17 19.65 -0.83
CA THR A 112 20.62 21.01 -0.51
C THR A 112 22.05 21.02 0.02
N ALA A 113 22.70 22.18 0.02
CA ALA A 113 24.00 22.36 0.67
C ALA A 113 23.92 22.02 2.17
N GLU A 114 22.84 22.40 2.84
CA GLU A 114 22.59 22.11 4.27
C GLU A 114 22.51 20.60 4.54
N ALA A 115 21.85 19.85 3.68
CA ALA A 115 21.80 18.38 3.79
C ALA A 115 23.19 17.74 3.65
N VAL A 116 24.06 18.31 2.81
CA VAL A 116 25.47 17.89 2.72
C VAL A 116 26.22 18.26 3.99
N GLU A 117 26.05 19.46 4.51
CA GLU A 117 26.70 19.93 5.75
C GLU A 117 26.29 19.09 6.96
N SER A 118 25.00 18.81 7.13
CA SER A 118 24.47 17.99 8.23
C SER A 118 24.79 16.50 8.08
N GLY A 119 24.94 16.02 6.85
CA GLY A 119 25.10 14.61 6.52
C GLY A 119 23.78 13.87 6.27
N GLU A 120 22.64 14.55 6.25
CA GLU A 120 21.33 13.97 5.94
C GLU A 120 21.25 13.34 4.54
N TYR A 121 22.08 13.79 3.59
CA TYR A 121 22.13 13.23 2.24
C TYR A 121 22.73 11.81 2.16
N ARG A 122 23.41 11.33 3.20
CA ARG A 122 24.18 10.08 3.18
C ARG A 122 23.37 8.82 2.88
N PRO A 123 22.17 8.62 3.45
CA PRO A 123 21.33 7.48 3.06
C PRO A 123 20.95 7.52 1.57
N ALA A 124 20.65 8.71 1.05
CA ALA A 124 20.36 8.91 -0.37
C ALA A 124 21.61 8.67 -1.24
N LEU A 125 22.79 9.07 -0.80
CA LEU A 125 24.06 8.75 -1.45
C LEU A 125 24.29 7.24 -1.51
N VAL A 126 24.07 6.52 -0.42
CA VAL A 126 24.16 5.05 -0.35
C VAL A 126 23.19 4.42 -1.35
N SER A 127 21.96 4.90 -1.38
CA SER A 127 20.93 4.42 -2.32
C SER A 127 21.35 4.62 -3.78
N ALA A 128 21.72 5.84 -4.17
CA ALA A 128 22.11 6.16 -5.55
C ALA A 128 23.37 5.41 -5.99
N ALA A 129 24.42 5.41 -5.15
CA ALA A 129 25.72 4.86 -5.48
C ALA A 129 25.76 3.32 -5.50
N LEU A 130 24.95 2.66 -4.67
CA LEU A 130 24.94 1.20 -4.53
C LEU A 130 23.72 0.53 -5.16
N GLY A 131 22.72 1.30 -5.62
CA GLY A 131 21.46 0.77 -6.14
C GLY A 131 20.63 0.07 -5.04
N ILE A 132 20.72 0.56 -3.81
CA ILE A 132 19.90 0.08 -2.69
C ILE A 132 18.59 0.86 -2.69
N THR A 133 17.48 0.20 -3.04
CA THR A 133 16.16 0.83 -3.15
C THR A 133 15.41 0.89 -1.82
N GLY A 134 15.68 -0.03 -0.89
CA GLY A 134 15.04 -0.06 0.42
C GLY A 134 15.57 1.04 1.34
N ARG A 135 14.64 1.84 1.90
CA ARG A 135 15.00 2.98 2.76
C ARG A 135 15.77 2.56 4.00
N TRP A 136 15.29 1.53 4.72
CA TRP A 136 15.95 1.07 5.94
C TRP A 136 17.35 0.49 5.67
N GLN A 137 17.57 -0.17 4.51
CA GLN A 137 18.88 -0.69 4.13
C GLN A 137 19.86 0.45 3.87
N ALA A 138 19.41 1.49 3.15
CA ALA A 138 20.23 2.65 2.86
C ALA A 138 20.56 3.44 4.14
N GLU A 139 19.59 3.65 5.02
CA GLU A 139 19.77 4.27 6.34
C GLU A 139 20.71 3.43 7.21
N GLY A 140 20.43 2.13 7.35
CA GLY A 140 21.23 1.24 8.18
C GLY A 140 22.69 1.17 7.72
N LEU A 141 22.94 1.04 6.43
CA LEU A 141 24.32 1.06 5.90
C LEU A 141 24.98 2.44 6.06
N SER A 142 24.24 3.51 5.82
CA SER A 142 24.75 4.87 6.04
C SER A 142 25.19 5.08 7.48
N ARG A 143 24.38 4.67 8.45
CA ARG A 143 24.72 4.78 9.88
C ARG A 143 25.86 3.87 10.27
N GLU A 144 25.98 2.68 9.69
CA GLU A 144 27.11 1.76 9.93
C GLU A 144 28.45 2.35 9.42
N LEU A 145 28.42 3.07 8.30
CA LEU A 145 29.62 3.65 7.70
C LEU A 145 29.99 5.02 8.28
N PHE A 146 29.02 5.86 8.57
CA PHE A 146 29.20 7.29 8.91
C PHE A 146 28.63 7.66 10.27
N GLY A 147 27.85 6.80 10.88
CA GLY A 147 27.19 7.03 12.17
C GLY A 147 28.03 6.67 13.37
N GLY A 148 27.39 6.68 14.52
CA GLY A 148 27.94 6.21 15.78
C GLY A 148 27.81 4.69 15.95
N GLU A 149 28.22 4.21 17.13
CA GLU A 149 27.97 2.83 17.54
C GLU A 149 26.47 2.62 17.83
N VAL A 150 25.96 1.43 17.54
CA VAL A 150 24.61 1.00 17.94
C VAL A 150 24.50 1.08 19.46
N PRO A 151 23.43 1.64 20.04
CA PRO A 151 23.26 1.74 21.49
C PRO A 151 23.38 0.39 22.20
N ASP A 152 24.13 0.33 23.29
CA ASP A 152 24.30 -0.88 24.10
C ASP A 152 22.96 -1.45 24.64
N GLY A 153 21.92 -0.61 24.73
CA GLY A 153 20.58 -0.93 25.25
C GLY A 153 19.54 -1.30 24.21
N LEU A 154 19.88 -1.39 22.92
CA LEU A 154 18.90 -1.60 21.84
C LEU A 154 17.93 -2.76 22.08
N ALA A 155 18.41 -3.90 22.60
CA ALA A 155 17.55 -5.05 22.90
C ALA A 155 16.49 -4.73 23.98
N ASP A 156 16.88 -3.97 25.00
CA ASP A 156 15.95 -3.56 26.06
C ASP A 156 14.95 -2.51 25.54
N GLU A 157 15.37 -1.63 24.64
CA GLU A 157 14.50 -0.63 24.02
C GLU A 157 13.47 -1.29 23.10
N ILE A 158 13.87 -2.25 22.26
CA ILE A 158 12.94 -3.05 21.44
C ILE A 158 11.95 -3.80 22.34
N ALA A 159 12.43 -4.45 23.42
CA ALA A 159 11.56 -5.17 24.33
C ALA A 159 10.56 -4.24 25.04
N ALA A 160 10.99 -3.05 25.44
CA ALA A 160 10.12 -2.04 26.05
C ALA A 160 9.07 -1.52 25.04
N TYR A 161 9.47 -1.28 23.80
CA TYR A 161 8.58 -0.89 22.73
C TYR A 161 7.50 -1.95 22.47
N LEU A 162 7.88 -3.22 22.30
CA LEU A 162 6.95 -4.32 22.12
C LEU A 162 5.99 -4.51 23.32
N ALA A 163 6.44 -4.24 24.53
CA ALA A 163 5.59 -4.31 25.72
C ALA A 163 4.61 -3.13 25.82
N ALA A 164 4.97 -1.96 25.30
CA ALA A 164 4.11 -0.77 25.29
C ALA A 164 3.03 -0.83 24.20
N HIS A 165 3.31 -1.52 23.10
CA HIS A 165 2.42 -1.67 21.94
C HIS A 165 1.84 -3.09 21.92
N GLU A 166 0.97 -3.39 22.91
CA GLU A 166 0.36 -4.71 23.08
C GLU A 166 -0.49 -5.07 21.86
N GLY A 167 -0.11 -6.15 21.18
CA GLY A 167 -0.79 -6.66 19.99
C GLY A 167 -0.17 -6.26 18.65
N SER A 168 0.80 -5.35 18.64
CA SER A 168 1.48 -4.92 17.44
C SER A 168 2.94 -5.38 17.42
N ASN A 169 3.34 -6.43 17.13
CA ASN A 169 4.71 -6.92 16.95
C ASN A 169 5.77 -5.81 16.68
N LEU A 170 6.60 -5.95 15.67
CA LEU A 170 7.50 -4.92 15.16
C LEU A 170 6.92 -4.13 13.97
N LEU A 171 5.59 -4.21 13.73
CA LEU A 171 5.00 -3.66 12.51
C LEU A 171 5.16 -2.15 12.39
N SER A 172 5.06 -1.41 13.50
CA SER A 172 5.27 0.05 13.52
C SER A 172 6.70 0.48 13.19
N LEU A 173 7.67 -0.45 13.26
CA LEU A 173 9.04 -0.22 12.82
C LEU A 173 9.27 -0.62 11.35
N ALA A 174 8.25 -1.06 10.63
CA ALA A 174 8.35 -1.47 9.23
C ALA A 174 8.01 -0.29 8.28
N PRO A 175 8.70 -0.14 7.23
CA PRO A 175 9.95 -0.74 6.76
C PRO A 175 11.19 -0.22 7.51
N PHE A 176 11.11 -0.16 8.78
CA PHE A 176 11.84 0.38 9.89
C PHE A 176 11.56 1.84 10.23
N TYR A 177 10.93 2.62 9.44
CA TYR A 177 10.28 3.87 9.84
C TYR A 177 9.39 4.41 8.74
N PHE A 178 8.31 4.99 9.16
CA PHE A 178 7.56 5.96 8.40
C PHE A 178 8.11 7.36 8.71
N THR A 179 7.49 8.38 8.14
CA THR A 179 7.81 9.78 8.45
C THR A 179 7.33 10.18 9.84
N GLU A 180 7.68 11.39 10.26
CA GLU A 180 7.14 12.03 11.48
C GLU A 180 5.61 12.10 11.50
N ASP A 181 4.96 11.98 10.34
CA ASP A 181 3.51 11.92 10.20
C ASP A 181 2.91 10.60 10.75
N PHE A 182 3.68 9.51 10.72
CA PHE A 182 3.23 8.19 11.19
C PHE A 182 3.83 7.78 12.54
N ALA A 183 4.98 8.33 12.89
CA ALA A 183 5.70 7.93 14.09
C ALA A 183 6.31 9.16 14.77
N ASP A 184 6.37 9.13 16.09
CA ASP A 184 7.08 10.16 16.85
C ASP A 184 8.61 10.04 16.71
N ALA A 185 9.32 11.07 17.12
CA ALA A 185 10.77 11.14 16.98
C ALA A 185 11.50 10.00 17.75
N GLU A 186 10.91 9.50 18.84
CA GLU A 186 11.49 8.40 19.64
C GLU A 186 11.37 7.08 18.88
N THR A 187 10.21 6.80 18.29
CA THR A 187 9.98 5.62 17.44
C THR A 187 10.88 5.64 16.19
N ILE A 188 11.01 6.80 15.53
CA ILE A 188 11.90 6.97 14.36
C ILE A 188 13.37 6.72 14.74
N ALA A 189 13.81 7.22 15.89
CA ALA A 189 15.17 7.00 16.37
C ALA A 189 15.42 5.50 16.63
N LEU A 190 14.49 4.83 17.32
CA LEU A 190 14.57 3.38 17.56
C LEU A 190 14.59 2.59 16.25
N ALA A 191 13.74 2.94 15.29
CA ALA A 191 13.71 2.31 13.98
C ALA A 191 15.03 2.46 13.22
N SER A 192 15.65 3.63 13.30
CA SER A 192 16.97 3.91 12.71
C SER A 192 18.08 3.09 13.36
N ASP A 193 18.07 2.94 14.69
CA ASP A 193 19.01 2.09 15.41
C ASP A 193 18.81 0.60 15.10
N CYS A 194 17.56 0.17 14.95
CA CYS A 194 17.22 -1.17 14.43
C CYS A 194 17.77 -1.38 13.02
N ALA A 195 17.59 -0.41 12.12
CA ALA A 195 18.08 -0.47 10.75
C ALA A 195 19.61 -0.60 10.71
N GLN A 196 20.35 0.17 11.52
CA GLN A 196 21.81 0.06 11.65
C GLN A 196 22.22 -1.33 12.15
N SER A 197 21.62 -1.80 13.25
CA SER A 197 21.93 -3.09 13.85
C SER A 197 21.63 -4.27 12.93
N LEU A 198 20.50 -4.23 12.21
CA LEU A 198 20.15 -5.26 11.24
C LEU A 198 21.07 -5.22 10.02
N ALA A 199 21.42 -4.04 9.51
CA ALA A 199 22.37 -3.91 8.40
C ALA A 199 23.74 -4.48 8.78
N ALA A 200 24.25 -4.18 9.96
CA ALA A 200 25.50 -4.76 10.49
C ALA A 200 25.43 -6.29 10.60
N TYR A 201 24.28 -6.82 11.06
CA TYR A 201 24.04 -8.26 11.13
C TYR A 201 24.05 -8.91 9.73
N VAL A 202 23.32 -8.35 8.77
CA VAL A 202 23.25 -8.85 7.38
C VAL A 202 24.64 -8.83 6.73
N ILE A 203 25.39 -7.73 6.91
CA ILE A 203 26.76 -7.61 6.40
C ILE A 203 27.67 -8.70 6.99
N GLY A 204 27.52 -8.99 8.29
CA GLY A 204 28.28 -10.04 8.96
C GLY A 204 27.96 -11.44 8.47
N GLU A 205 26.72 -11.73 8.11
CA GLU A 205 26.25 -13.06 7.67
C GLU A 205 26.48 -13.28 6.16
N ALA A 206 26.20 -12.26 5.31
CA ALA A 206 26.12 -12.43 3.86
C ALA A 206 26.91 -11.39 3.04
N GLY A 207 27.48 -10.40 3.67
CA GLY A 207 28.19 -9.30 3.02
C GLY A 207 27.29 -8.15 2.60
N GLN A 208 27.89 -7.00 2.27
CA GLN A 208 27.18 -5.75 1.97
C GLN A 208 26.21 -5.86 0.78
N ASP A 209 26.56 -6.66 -0.24
CA ASP A 209 25.72 -6.83 -1.44
C ASP A 209 24.32 -7.42 -1.12
N ALA A 210 24.19 -8.14 0.00
CA ALA A 210 22.90 -8.67 0.43
C ALA A 210 21.87 -7.56 0.75
N LEU A 211 22.33 -6.37 1.13
CA LEU A 211 21.45 -5.22 1.40
C LEU A 211 20.71 -4.67 0.18
N ARG A 212 21.02 -5.15 -1.03
CA ARG A 212 20.25 -4.83 -2.25
C ARG A 212 18.93 -5.60 -2.34
N GLY A 213 18.76 -6.66 -1.54
CA GLY A 213 17.53 -7.43 -1.43
C GLY A 213 16.65 -7.01 -0.24
N SER A 214 15.54 -7.68 -0.06
CA SER A 214 14.62 -7.39 1.06
C SER A 214 15.23 -7.63 2.44
N CYS A 215 16.15 -8.57 2.55
CA CYS A 215 16.77 -9.04 3.80
C CYS A 215 15.80 -9.63 4.84
N ALA A 216 14.54 -9.86 4.48
CA ALA A 216 13.51 -10.36 5.38
C ALA A 216 13.91 -11.69 6.06
N GLU A 217 14.63 -12.54 5.34
CA GLU A 217 15.13 -13.84 5.83
C GLU A 217 16.10 -13.71 7.02
N TYR A 218 16.76 -12.57 7.19
CA TYR A 218 17.73 -12.34 8.26
C TYR A 218 17.07 -11.88 9.57
N LEU A 219 15.84 -11.37 9.52
CA LEU A 219 15.14 -10.78 10.66
C LEU A 219 15.05 -11.72 11.88
N PRO A 220 14.61 -13.00 11.74
CA PRO A 220 14.56 -13.90 12.91
C PRO A 220 15.94 -14.18 13.52
N GLY A 221 16.96 -14.29 12.68
CA GLY A 221 18.34 -14.49 13.13
C GLY A 221 18.89 -13.28 13.88
N TRP A 222 18.61 -12.08 13.39
CA TRP A 222 18.99 -10.83 14.03
C TRP A 222 18.36 -10.67 15.40
N LEU A 223 17.03 -10.82 15.53
CA LEU A 223 16.33 -10.75 16.82
C LEU A 223 16.87 -11.77 17.82
N LYS A 224 17.12 -12.99 17.37
CA LYS A 224 17.74 -14.02 18.19
C LYS A 224 19.16 -13.62 18.66
N SER A 225 19.93 -12.93 17.85
CA SER A 225 21.26 -12.43 18.22
C SER A 225 21.21 -11.39 19.34
N LEU A 226 20.11 -10.64 19.42
CA LEU A 226 19.78 -9.69 20.48
C LEU A 226 19.16 -10.36 21.72
N GLY A 227 18.87 -11.67 21.67
CA GLY A 227 18.19 -12.40 22.74
C GLY A 227 16.69 -12.16 22.80
N LEU A 228 16.08 -11.70 21.72
CA LEU A 228 14.65 -11.40 21.59
C LEU A 228 13.93 -12.54 20.88
N GLU A 229 12.69 -12.80 21.33
CA GLU A 229 11.72 -13.64 20.64
C GLU A 229 10.50 -12.77 20.31
N ALA A 230 10.20 -12.61 19.02
CA ALA A 230 9.05 -11.86 18.54
C ALA A 230 8.48 -12.52 17.28
N GLU A 231 7.19 -12.32 17.05
CA GLU A 231 6.57 -12.67 15.77
C GLU A 231 7.11 -11.74 14.68
N THR A 232 7.46 -12.31 13.54
CA THR A 232 8.14 -11.59 12.45
C THR A 232 7.44 -11.70 11.10
N ASP A 233 6.43 -12.57 10.96
CA ASP A 233 5.83 -12.88 9.65
C ASP A 233 5.30 -11.63 8.94
N GLY A 234 4.51 -10.81 9.62
CA GLY A 234 4.00 -9.56 9.05
C GLY A 234 5.10 -8.58 8.66
N LEU A 235 6.14 -8.44 9.51
CA LEU A 235 7.27 -7.57 9.21
C LEU A 235 8.12 -8.11 8.04
N GLN A 236 8.31 -9.42 7.94
CA GLN A 236 8.99 -10.04 6.80
C GLN A 236 8.25 -9.73 5.50
N THR A 237 6.93 -9.88 5.47
CA THR A 237 6.10 -9.54 4.31
C THR A 237 6.26 -8.06 3.92
N LEU A 238 6.22 -7.15 4.90
CA LEU A 238 6.43 -5.72 4.62
C LEU A 238 7.84 -5.40 4.11
N MET A 239 8.87 -6.09 4.61
CA MET A 239 10.25 -5.93 4.14
C MET A 239 10.48 -6.49 2.72
N GLU A 240 9.66 -7.44 2.29
CA GLU A 240 9.72 -8.02 0.93
C GLU A 240 9.09 -7.10 -0.14
N LEU A 241 8.34 -6.07 0.26
CA LEU A 241 7.83 -5.09 -0.69
C LEU A 241 8.98 -4.30 -1.31
N ASP A 242 8.82 -3.92 -2.57
CA ASP A 242 9.80 -3.10 -3.28
C ASP A 242 9.68 -1.62 -2.85
N TRP A 243 10.25 -1.32 -1.68
CA TRP A 243 10.26 0.02 -1.11
C TRP A 243 11.28 0.89 -1.83
N THR A 244 10.84 2.07 -2.25
CA THR A 244 11.70 3.08 -2.84
C THR A 244 11.75 4.32 -1.97
N GLN A 245 12.85 5.05 -2.06
CA GLN A 245 12.98 6.35 -1.45
C GLN A 245 12.47 7.43 -2.41
N ASN A 246 11.50 8.22 -1.96
CA ASN A 246 10.94 9.32 -2.73
C ASN A 246 10.86 10.57 -1.86
N VAL A 247 11.17 11.73 -2.44
CA VAL A 247 11.17 13.01 -1.72
C VAL A 247 9.78 13.43 -1.21
N TYR A 248 8.77 13.11 -1.99
CA TYR A 248 7.38 13.48 -1.65
C TYR A 248 6.70 12.45 -0.76
N TYR A 249 7.12 11.19 -0.90
CA TYR A 249 6.52 10.04 -0.20
C TYR A 249 7.65 9.15 0.31
N PRO A 250 8.10 9.37 1.54
CA PRO A 250 9.25 8.66 2.08
C PRO A 250 9.05 7.14 2.22
N ALA A 251 7.82 6.67 2.12
CA ALA A 251 7.47 5.26 2.11
C ALA A 251 6.64 4.95 0.86
N GLU A 252 7.27 4.84 -0.30
CA GLU A 252 6.65 4.38 -1.54
C GLU A 252 7.05 2.93 -1.81
N PHE A 253 6.12 2.09 -2.23
CA PHE A 253 6.42 0.72 -2.64
C PHE A 253 5.56 0.31 -3.83
N THR A 254 6.06 -0.68 -4.58
CA THR A 254 5.36 -1.27 -5.72
C THR A 254 4.96 -2.71 -5.39
N ARG A 255 3.72 -3.08 -5.72
CA ARG A 255 3.23 -4.45 -5.69
C ARG A 255 2.41 -4.73 -6.95
N SER A 256 2.83 -5.70 -7.76
CA SER A 256 2.24 -5.95 -9.07
C SER A 256 2.25 -4.68 -9.95
N VAL A 257 1.09 -4.27 -10.47
CA VAL A 257 0.93 -3.05 -11.29
C VAL A 257 0.68 -1.78 -10.47
N PHE A 258 0.67 -1.88 -9.15
CA PHE A 258 0.32 -0.77 -8.25
C PHE A 258 1.54 -0.16 -7.59
N THR A 259 1.64 1.17 -7.63
CA THR A 259 2.58 1.95 -6.83
C THR A 259 1.82 2.63 -5.70
N PHE A 260 2.09 2.23 -4.47
CA PHE A 260 1.46 2.74 -3.27
C PHE A 260 2.28 3.87 -2.65
N ARG A 261 1.59 4.93 -2.24
CA ARG A 261 2.17 6.08 -1.53
C ARG A 261 1.40 6.30 -0.24
N PRO A 262 1.73 5.55 0.82
CA PRO A 262 1.11 5.75 2.12
C PRO A 262 1.38 7.17 2.62
N VAL A 263 0.30 7.89 2.90
CA VAL A 263 0.33 9.21 3.53
C VAL A 263 -0.63 9.20 4.72
N PRO A 264 -0.38 10.02 5.76
CA PRO A 264 -1.26 10.08 6.92
C PRO A 264 -2.68 10.47 6.53
N THR A 265 -3.64 9.73 7.06
CA THR A 265 -5.06 9.99 6.93
C THR A 265 -5.73 9.76 8.28
N GLU A 266 -6.97 10.22 8.46
CA GLU A 266 -7.71 10.10 9.73
C GLU A 266 -7.83 8.66 10.26
N TRP A 267 -7.70 7.66 9.39
CA TRP A 267 -7.78 6.23 9.72
C TRP A 267 -6.40 5.54 9.81
N MET A 268 -5.31 6.24 9.47
CA MET A 268 -3.94 5.80 9.65
C MET A 268 -3.29 6.67 10.73
N THR A 269 -3.68 6.47 11.97
CA THR A 269 -3.39 7.38 13.08
C THR A 269 -1.95 7.33 13.57
N ASP A 270 -1.27 6.23 13.33
CA ASP A 270 0.11 5.99 13.73
C ASP A 270 0.78 4.91 12.86
N ALA A 271 2.06 4.64 13.13
CA ALA A 271 2.84 3.68 12.36
C ALA A 271 2.32 2.23 12.47
N ASP A 272 1.73 1.84 13.61
CA ASP A 272 1.12 0.53 13.79
C ASP A 272 -0.11 0.38 12.88
N ALA A 273 -1.01 1.34 12.91
CA ALA A 273 -2.22 1.36 12.08
C ALA A 273 -1.86 1.37 10.59
N ALA A 274 -0.89 2.21 10.20
CA ALA A 274 -0.41 2.31 8.82
C ALA A 274 0.22 0.98 8.35
N SER A 275 1.10 0.39 9.14
CA SER A 275 1.75 -0.89 8.81
C SER A 275 0.77 -2.04 8.72
N ALA A 276 -0.16 -2.14 9.67
CA ALA A 276 -1.19 -3.16 9.67
C ALA A 276 -2.12 -3.03 8.46
N TYR A 277 -2.48 -1.80 8.08
CA TYR A 277 -3.29 -1.56 6.90
C TYR A 277 -2.56 -1.92 5.60
N VAL A 278 -1.31 -1.47 5.44
CA VAL A 278 -0.49 -1.81 4.26
C VAL A 278 -0.35 -3.33 4.14
N LEU A 279 -0.04 -4.02 5.23
CA LEU A 279 0.08 -5.48 5.25
C LEU A 279 -1.24 -6.15 4.83
N ARG A 280 -2.36 -5.74 5.43
CA ARG A 280 -3.68 -6.25 5.10
C ARG A 280 -4.02 -6.04 3.62
N LEU A 281 -3.76 -4.83 3.10
CA LEU A 281 -4.04 -4.49 1.70
C LEU A 281 -3.18 -5.30 0.73
N CYS A 282 -1.90 -5.46 1.00
CA CYS A 282 -1.01 -6.28 0.19
C CYS A 282 -1.40 -7.77 0.21
N THR A 283 -1.75 -8.31 1.39
CA THR A 283 -2.24 -9.69 1.52
C THR A 283 -3.53 -9.89 0.73
N GLY A 284 -4.45 -8.93 0.81
CA GLY A 284 -5.69 -8.94 0.03
C GLY A 284 -5.43 -8.87 -1.47
N LEU A 285 -4.50 -8.01 -1.89
CA LEU A 285 -4.12 -7.89 -3.31
C LEU A 285 -3.50 -9.18 -3.84
N ASP A 286 -2.60 -9.82 -3.10
CA ASP A 286 -2.00 -11.09 -3.51
C ASP A 286 -3.06 -12.17 -3.70
N TRP A 287 -3.99 -12.27 -2.75
CA TRP A 287 -5.12 -13.18 -2.88
C TRP A 287 -5.98 -12.85 -4.11
N LEU A 288 -6.26 -11.56 -4.35
CA LEU A 288 -7.07 -11.12 -5.50
C LEU A 288 -6.40 -11.51 -6.83
N LEU A 289 -5.09 -11.33 -6.94
CA LEU A 289 -4.32 -11.71 -8.13
C LEU A 289 -4.40 -13.23 -8.37
N ASP A 290 -4.14 -14.04 -7.34
CA ASP A 290 -4.23 -15.50 -7.41
C ASP A 290 -5.67 -15.96 -7.75
N TYR A 291 -6.67 -15.28 -7.18
CA TYR A 291 -8.07 -15.57 -7.45
C TYR A 291 -8.44 -15.32 -8.92
N LEU A 292 -8.07 -14.16 -9.47
CA LEU A 292 -8.31 -13.79 -10.86
C LEU A 292 -7.59 -14.74 -11.82
N GLU A 293 -6.32 -15.05 -11.58
CA GLU A 293 -5.56 -16.01 -12.39
C GLU A 293 -6.22 -17.39 -12.42
N THR A 294 -6.73 -17.86 -11.28
CA THR A 294 -7.32 -19.20 -11.15
C THR A 294 -8.74 -19.26 -11.73
N ASN A 295 -9.59 -18.26 -11.46
CA ASN A 295 -11.03 -18.33 -11.72
C ASN A 295 -11.46 -17.57 -12.98
N ALA A 296 -10.60 -16.71 -13.52
CA ALA A 296 -10.85 -15.95 -14.75
C ALA A 296 -9.65 -16.00 -15.72
N PRO A 297 -9.18 -17.20 -16.13
CA PRO A 297 -7.91 -17.34 -16.84
C PRO A 297 -7.89 -16.66 -18.24
N GLU A 298 -9.02 -16.57 -18.94
CA GLU A 298 -9.08 -15.88 -20.23
C GLU A 298 -9.08 -14.35 -20.05
N SER A 299 -9.74 -13.85 -19.03
CA SER A 299 -9.73 -12.45 -18.64
C SER A 299 -8.38 -12.06 -18.05
N TRP A 300 -7.77 -12.93 -17.23
CA TRP A 300 -6.46 -12.71 -16.60
C TRP A 300 -5.36 -12.41 -17.62
N ALA A 301 -5.32 -13.14 -18.73
CA ALA A 301 -4.34 -12.89 -19.81
C ALA A 301 -4.44 -11.47 -20.40
N ARG A 302 -5.58 -10.80 -20.25
CA ARG A 302 -5.79 -9.40 -20.62
C ARG A 302 -5.43 -8.46 -19.45
N ILE A 303 -5.79 -8.83 -18.23
CA ILE A 303 -5.49 -8.09 -16.99
C ILE A 303 -3.98 -7.94 -16.79
N GLU A 304 -3.17 -8.97 -17.06
CA GLU A 304 -1.70 -8.90 -17.00
C GLU A 304 -1.07 -7.81 -17.89
N GLN A 305 -1.82 -7.30 -18.86
CA GLN A 305 -1.37 -6.22 -19.74
C GLN A 305 -1.84 -4.83 -19.26
N THR A 306 -2.46 -4.76 -18.07
CA THR A 306 -2.91 -3.49 -17.51
C THR A 306 -1.72 -2.56 -17.26
N ARG A 307 -1.99 -1.27 -17.46
CA ARG A 307 -1.03 -0.20 -17.18
C ARG A 307 -0.78 -0.08 -15.68
N PRO A 308 0.39 0.44 -15.26
CA PRO A 308 0.64 0.71 -13.84
C PRO A 308 -0.34 1.75 -13.29
N TYR A 309 -0.80 1.51 -12.06
CA TYR A 309 -1.68 2.39 -11.31
C TYR A 309 -0.95 3.03 -10.14
N GLU A 310 -1.25 4.31 -9.87
CA GLU A 310 -0.87 4.97 -8.64
C GLU A 310 -1.99 4.84 -7.62
N VAL A 311 -1.67 4.42 -6.38
CA VAL A 311 -2.62 4.34 -5.28
C VAL A 311 -2.37 5.50 -4.32
N ARG A 312 -3.35 6.39 -4.19
CA ARG A 312 -3.29 7.59 -3.34
C ARG A 312 -4.23 7.44 -2.16
N PHE A 313 -3.74 7.74 -0.97
CA PHE A 313 -4.56 7.88 0.23
C PHE A 313 -4.96 9.34 0.38
N GLU A 314 -6.26 9.63 0.44
CA GLU A 314 -6.80 10.99 0.39
C GLU A 314 -7.97 11.18 1.36
N GLU A 315 -7.96 12.29 2.11
CA GLU A 315 -9.05 12.62 3.04
C GLU A 315 -10.12 13.50 2.42
N ASN A 316 -9.74 14.32 1.44
CA ASN A 316 -10.58 15.39 0.90
C ASN A 316 -11.36 14.98 -0.36
N ILE A 317 -11.72 13.71 -0.47
CA ILE A 317 -12.56 13.18 -1.53
C ILE A 317 -13.91 12.70 -0.96
N ASP A 318 -14.96 12.74 -1.77
CA ASP A 318 -16.30 12.34 -1.31
C ASP A 318 -16.41 10.84 -1.04
N ALA A 319 -15.72 10.02 -1.85
CA ALA A 319 -15.67 8.55 -1.73
C ALA A 319 -14.37 8.03 -2.34
N SER A 320 -13.92 6.82 -1.93
CA SER A 320 -12.90 6.08 -2.66
C SER A 320 -13.38 5.79 -4.07
N CYS A 321 -12.48 5.82 -5.04
CA CYS A 321 -12.82 5.54 -6.43
C CYS A 321 -11.59 5.18 -7.26
N THR A 322 -11.81 4.46 -8.36
CA THR A 322 -10.79 4.14 -9.34
C THR A 322 -10.99 4.96 -10.61
N ASP A 323 -10.04 5.85 -10.91
CA ASP A 323 -10.00 6.54 -12.20
C ASP A 323 -9.20 5.72 -13.22
N VAL A 324 -9.92 4.95 -14.02
CA VAL A 324 -9.33 4.08 -15.03
C VAL A 324 -8.63 4.89 -16.14
N TYR A 325 -9.04 6.12 -16.41
CA TYR A 325 -8.46 6.94 -17.48
C TYR A 325 -7.10 7.53 -17.09
N SER A 326 -6.97 8.00 -15.87
CA SER A 326 -5.70 8.53 -15.35
C SER A 326 -4.82 7.47 -14.70
N ALA A 327 -5.31 6.23 -14.54
CA ALA A 327 -4.67 5.13 -13.83
C ALA A 327 -4.32 5.47 -12.37
N VAL A 328 -5.29 6.04 -11.65
CA VAL A 328 -5.17 6.39 -10.23
C VAL A 328 -6.28 5.72 -9.44
N VAL A 329 -5.90 5.09 -8.33
CA VAL A 329 -6.84 4.60 -7.32
C VAL A 329 -6.82 5.58 -6.15
N HIS A 330 -7.97 6.15 -5.82
CA HIS A 330 -8.16 7.11 -4.75
C HIS A 330 -8.80 6.41 -3.55
N LEU A 331 -8.11 6.36 -2.42
CA LEU A 331 -8.59 5.69 -1.21
C LEU A 331 -8.85 6.70 -0.09
N ARG A 332 -10.12 6.80 0.30
CA ARG A 332 -10.56 7.60 1.44
C ARG A 332 -10.73 6.77 2.72
N ALA A 333 -11.09 5.52 2.58
CA ALA A 333 -11.39 4.64 3.71
C ALA A 333 -10.75 3.26 3.54
N PRO A 334 -10.28 2.62 4.62
CA PRO A 334 -9.60 1.34 4.54
C PRO A 334 -10.49 0.21 4.00
N SER A 335 -11.79 0.23 4.30
CA SER A 335 -12.74 -0.80 3.86
C SER A 335 -12.92 -0.86 2.33
N ALA A 336 -12.71 0.25 1.63
CA ALA A 336 -12.82 0.32 0.17
C ALA A 336 -11.54 -0.10 -0.57
N GLY A 337 -10.39 -0.24 0.12
CA GLY A 337 -9.09 -0.37 -0.52
C GLY A 337 -9.02 -1.50 -1.54
N LEU A 338 -9.34 -2.74 -1.14
CA LEU A 338 -9.25 -3.88 -2.05
C LEU A 338 -10.33 -3.82 -3.14
N HIS A 339 -11.50 -3.27 -2.86
CA HIS A 339 -12.57 -3.07 -3.84
C HIS A 339 -12.13 -2.17 -4.99
N GLU A 340 -11.47 -1.07 -4.68
CA GLU A 340 -10.95 -0.15 -5.70
C GLU A 340 -9.78 -0.77 -6.51
N LEU A 341 -8.93 -1.58 -5.88
CA LEU A 341 -7.91 -2.33 -6.60
C LEU A 341 -8.52 -3.37 -7.55
N ALA A 342 -9.64 -3.98 -7.16
CA ALA A 342 -10.37 -4.90 -8.04
C ALA A 342 -10.91 -4.18 -9.29
N HIS A 343 -11.46 -2.97 -9.15
CA HIS A 343 -11.85 -2.15 -10.30
C HIS A 343 -10.66 -1.87 -11.24
N ALA A 344 -9.52 -1.48 -10.69
CA ALA A 344 -8.32 -1.22 -11.48
C ALA A 344 -7.86 -2.43 -12.30
N LEU A 345 -8.06 -3.64 -11.78
CA LEU A 345 -7.71 -4.89 -12.47
C LEU A 345 -8.78 -5.39 -13.44
N THR A 346 -10.06 -5.12 -13.16
CA THR A 346 -11.18 -5.72 -13.90
C THR A 346 -11.90 -4.77 -14.86
N ILE A 347 -11.44 -3.53 -15.00
CA ILE A 347 -11.99 -2.55 -15.94
C ILE A 347 -10.86 -2.06 -16.86
N ASP A 348 -10.97 -2.33 -18.16
CA ASP A 348 -10.04 -1.82 -19.17
C ASP A 348 -10.66 -0.63 -19.92
N GLU A 349 -11.83 -0.84 -20.54
CA GLU A 349 -12.59 0.20 -21.22
C GLU A 349 -13.97 0.35 -20.57
N PRO A 350 -14.17 1.33 -19.66
CA PRO A 350 -15.45 1.50 -18.99
C PRO A 350 -16.60 1.70 -19.97
N CYS A 351 -17.65 0.88 -19.85
CA CYS A 351 -18.85 1.04 -20.61
C CYS A 351 -20.06 1.28 -19.68
N GLY A 352 -20.87 2.29 -20.01
CA GLY A 352 -22.00 2.66 -19.14
C GLY A 352 -23.08 1.59 -19.01
N GLU A 353 -23.18 0.66 -19.94
CA GLU A 353 -24.11 -0.48 -19.86
C GLU A 353 -23.64 -1.56 -18.86
N ALA A 354 -22.32 -1.68 -18.66
CA ALA A 354 -21.70 -2.66 -17.79
C ALA A 354 -21.48 -2.16 -16.35
N GLY A 355 -21.87 -0.95 -16.00
CA GLY A 355 -21.59 -0.37 -14.69
C GLY A 355 -21.97 -1.24 -13.49
N TRP A 356 -23.10 -1.97 -13.59
CA TRP A 356 -23.51 -2.91 -12.55
C TRP A 356 -22.60 -4.15 -12.46
N VAL A 357 -22.01 -4.59 -13.58
CA VAL A 357 -21.08 -5.72 -13.58
C VAL A 357 -19.77 -5.31 -12.91
N PHE A 358 -19.29 -4.09 -13.14
CA PHE A 358 -18.08 -3.58 -12.49
C PHE A 358 -18.18 -3.70 -10.97
N GLU A 359 -19.29 -3.19 -10.41
CA GLU A 359 -19.54 -3.26 -8.97
C GLU A 359 -19.75 -4.70 -8.49
N GLY A 360 -20.51 -5.48 -9.24
CA GLY A 360 -20.77 -6.87 -8.88
C GLY A 360 -19.53 -7.74 -8.87
N VAL A 361 -18.64 -7.57 -9.85
CA VAL A 361 -17.34 -8.29 -9.92
C VAL A 361 -16.40 -7.82 -8.83
N ALA A 362 -16.26 -6.51 -8.61
CA ALA A 362 -15.40 -5.98 -7.55
C ALA A 362 -15.87 -6.45 -6.17
N MET A 363 -17.18 -6.41 -5.89
CA MET A 363 -17.74 -6.94 -4.64
C MET A 363 -17.50 -8.44 -4.50
N HIS A 364 -17.76 -9.25 -5.53
CA HIS A 364 -17.52 -10.69 -5.52
C HIS A 364 -16.07 -11.04 -5.17
N CYS A 365 -15.12 -10.28 -5.72
CA CYS A 365 -13.70 -10.49 -5.46
C CYS A 365 -13.26 -10.07 -4.06
N THR A 366 -14.01 -9.19 -3.38
CA THR A 366 -13.45 -8.45 -2.23
C THR A 366 -14.32 -8.44 -0.98
N GLU A 367 -15.51 -8.97 -1.00
CA GLU A 367 -16.42 -8.97 0.15
C GLU A 367 -15.88 -9.72 1.38
N TRP A 368 -15.06 -10.75 1.18
CA TRP A 368 -14.39 -11.50 2.24
C TRP A 368 -13.38 -10.63 3.02
N TRP A 369 -12.86 -9.58 2.38
CA TRP A 369 -11.89 -8.65 2.98
C TRP A 369 -12.53 -7.65 3.94
N ILE A 370 -13.85 -7.45 3.81
CA ILE A 370 -14.61 -6.55 4.67
C ILE A 370 -14.89 -7.25 6.01
N SER A 371 -14.43 -6.63 7.09
CA SER A 371 -14.53 -7.22 8.43
C SER A 371 -15.91 -7.00 9.08
N TYR A 372 -16.16 -7.69 10.20
CA TYR A 372 -17.34 -7.45 11.02
C TYR A 372 -17.44 -5.99 11.48
N GLU A 373 -16.30 -5.38 11.82
CA GLU A 373 -16.22 -4.01 12.30
C GLU A 373 -16.70 -3.00 11.25
N ASP A 374 -16.45 -3.24 9.97
CA ASP A 374 -16.89 -2.38 8.87
C ASP A 374 -18.42 -2.31 8.76
N TYR A 375 -19.12 -3.37 9.18
CA TYR A 375 -20.58 -3.48 9.16
C TYR A 375 -21.23 -3.53 10.56
N GLY A 376 -20.47 -3.28 11.62
CA GLY A 376 -20.90 -3.42 13.01
C GLY A 376 -22.24 -2.76 13.32
N ILE A 377 -22.47 -1.56 12.79
CA ILE A 377 -23.73 -0.83 12.98
C ILE A 377 -24.95 -1.57 12.42
N PHE A 378 -24.79 -2.29 11.30
CA PHE A 378 -25.90 -3.06 10.72
C PHE A 378 -26.20 -4.32 11.53
N PHE A 379 -25.17 -4.99 12.04
CA PHE A 379 -25.34 -6.14 12.93
C PHE A 379 -26.01 -5.73 14.24
N ASP A 380 -25.61 -4.62 14.84
CA ASP A 380 -26.23 -4.05 16.03
C ASP A 380 -27.70 -3.69 15.79
N LEU A 381 -28.01 -3.09 14.64
CA LEU A 381 -29.38 -2.77 14.26
C LEU A 381 -30.23 -4.04 14.06
N MET A 382 -29.71 -5.05 13.37
CA MET A 382 -30.41 -6.34 13.21
C MET A 382 -30.70 -7.01 14.55
N GLU A 383 -29.76 -6.99 15.48
CA GLU A 383 -29.93 -7.59 16.79
C GLU A 383 -30.94 -6.82 17.65
N ASN A 384 -30.83 -5.50 17.69
CA ASN A 384 -31.49 -4.66 18.68
C ASN A 384 -32.67 -3.85 18.13
N ILE A 385 -33.05 -3.98 16.87
CA ILE A 385 -34.05 -3.15 16.20
C ILE A 385 -35.40 -3.05 16.96
N ASP A 386 -35.80 -4.13 17.62
CA ASP A 386 -37.06 -4.21 18.37
C ASP A 386 -37.03 -3.31 19.60
N THR A 387 -35.85 -2.94 20.11
CA THR A 387 -35.63 -2.13 21.31
C THR A 387 -35.10 -0.73 21.01
N VAL A 388 -34.76 -0.42 19.75
CA VAL A 388 -34.26 0.90 19.34
C VAL A 388 -35.37 1.95 19.55
N GLU A 389 -35.07 2.96 20.38
CA GLU A 389 -36.01 4.05 20.66
C GLU A 389 -36.17 4.92 19.40
N GLY A 390 -37.42 5.16 19.00
CA GLY A 390 -37.73 5.97 17.82
C GLY A 390 -37.77 5.21 16.51
N ALA A 391 -37.41 3.91 16.48
CA ALA A 391 -37.53 3.09 15.26
C ALA A 391 -39.01 2.99 14.84
N SER A 392 -39.27 3.23 13.55
CA SER A 392 -40.59 3.08 12.94
C SER A 392 -41.00 1.60 12.81
N GLU A 393 -42.30 1.38 12.53
CA GLU A 393 -42.77 0.01 12.23
C GLU A 393 -42.12 -0.56 10.98
N ASP A 394 -41.85 0.27 9.97
CA ASP A 394 -41.20 -0.14 8.73
C ASP A 394 -39.76 -0.53 8.97
N GLU A 395 -39.01 0.25 9.79
CA GLU A 395 -37.63 -0.10 10.18
C GLU A 395 -37.57 -1.43 10.90
N ARG A 396 -38.46 -1.64 11.89
CA ARG A 396 -38.52 -2.92 12.61
C ARG A 396 -38.84 -4.09 11.69
N PHE A 397 -39.74 -3.87 10.76
CA PHE A 397 -40.10 -4.89 9.78
C PHE A 397 -38.88 -5.24 8.89
N ILE A 398 -38.23 -4.25 8.30
CA ILE A 398 -37.13 -4.46 7.36
C ILE A 398 -35.92 -5.11 8.03
N PHE A 399 -35.45 -4.56 9.15
CA PHE A 399 -34.33 -5.17 9.88
C PHE A 399 -34.69 -6.54 10.45
N GLY A 400 -35.96 -6.78 10.76
CA GLY A 400 -36.48 -8.12 11.09
C GLY A 400 -36.34 -9.10 9.94
N GLU A 401 -36.67 -8.69 8.70
CA GLU A 401 -36.52 -9.50 7.49
C GLU A 401 -35.03 -9.71 7.14
N ILE A 402 -34.18 -8.67 7.24
CA ILE A 402 -32.74 -8.80 7.05
C ILE A 402 -32.18 -9.83 8.03
N ARG A 403 -32.52 -9.75 9.31
CA ARG A 403 -32.11 -10.70 10.36
C ARG A 403 -32.56 -12.14 10.03
N ARG A 404 -33.80 -12.31 9.57
CA ARG A 404 -34.32 -13.62 9.18
C ARG A 404 -33.55 -14.22 8.01
N ILE A 405 -33.38 -13.44 6.93
CA ILE A 405 -32.68 -13.90 5.72
C ILE A 405 -31.19 -14.11 6.01
N PHE A 406 -30.58 -13.22 6.79
CA PHE A 406 -29.19 -13.41 7.23
C PHE A 406 -28.98 -14.74 7.93
N LYS A 407 -29.85 -15.08 8.89
CA LYS A 407 -29.81 -16.37 9.59
C LYS A 407 -30.00 -17.56 8.65
N GLU A 408 -30.86 -17.43 7.66
CA GLU A 408 -31.10 -18.47 6.66
C GLU A 408 -29.88 -18.70 5.76
N LEU A 409 -29.21 -17.61 5.34
CA LEU A 409 -28.00 -17.67 4.51
C LEU A 409 -26.75 -18.11 5.29
N SER A 410 -26.58 -17.64 6.51
CA SER A 410 -25.35 -17.82 7.31
C SER A 410 -25.41 -19.03 8.26
N GLY A 411 -26.62 -19.45 8.64
CA GLY A 411 -26.85 -20.47 9.66
C GLY A 411 -26.65 -19.99 11.10
N VAL A 412 -26.29 -18.71 11.34
CA VAL A 412 -26.06 -18.13 12.67
C VAL A 412 -26.98 -16.95 12.94
N ASP A 413 -27.19 -16.60 14.20
CA ASP A 413 -27.89 -15.38 14.58
C ASP A 413 -27.00 -14.14 14.40
N ALA A 414 -27.60 -12.94 14.24
CA ALA A 414 -26.85 -11.70 14.06
C ALA A 414 -25.85 -11.43 15.18
N SER A 415 -26.17 -11.78 16.42
CA SER A 415 -25.29 -11.69 17.59
C SER A 415 -24.04 -12.61 17.52
N GLU A 416 -24.05 -13.60 16.64
CA GLU A 416 -22.96 -14.54 16.43
C GLU A 416 -22.20 -14.25 15.13
N ALA A 417 -22.56 -13.19 14.38
CA ALA A 417 -21.98 -12.85 13.09
C ALA A 417 -20.45 -12.69 13.12
N GLN A 418 -19.90 -12.20 14.21
CA GLN A 418 -18.45 -12.08 14.45
C GLN A 418 -17.69 -13.43 14.42
N THR A 419 -18.41 -14.55 14.48
CA THR A 419 -17.80 -15.89 14.40
C THR A 419 -17.62 -16.37 12.96
N LEU A 420 -18.20 -15.68 11.98
CA LEU A 420 -18.08 -15.99 10.58
C LEU A 420 -16.74 -15.47 10.03
N GLU A 421 -16.14 -16.21 9.13
CA GLU A 421 -14.93 -15.79 8.41
C GLU A 421 -15.20 -14.54 7.55
N SER A 422 -16.36 -14.50 6.89
CA SER A 422 -16.78 -13.38 6.02
C SER A 422 -18.23 -13.01 6.33
N PRO A 423 -18.50 -12.24 7.38
CA PRO A 423 -19.86 -11.89 7.78
C PRO A 423 -20.56 -10.92 6.80
N ALA A 424 -19.80 -10.19 6.01
CA ALA A 424 -20.31 -9.23 5.03
C ALA A 424 -21.12 -9.93 3.93
N ILE A 425 -20.69 -11.10 3.45
CA ILE A 425 -21.33 -11.84 2.36
C ILE A 425 -22.83 -12.10 2.63
N PRO A 426 -23.22 -12.85 3.68
CA PRO A 426 -24.62 -13.09 3.96
C PRO A 426 -25.39 -11.83 4.34
N LEU A 427 -24.72 -10.82 4.94
CA LEU A 427 -25.37 -9.55 5.29
C LEU A 427 -25.77 -8.77 4.03
N VAL A 428 -24.85 -8.56 3.09
CA VAL A 428 -25.12 -7.82 1.84
C VAL A 428 -26.21 -8.51 1.01
N LYS A 429 -26.17 -9.83 0.90
CA LYS A 429 -27.24 -10.63 0.27
C LYS A 429 -28.58 -10.45 1.00
N ALA A 430 -28.59 -10.56 2.34
CA ALA A 430 -29.82 -10.42 3.13
C ALA A 430 -30.45 -9.02 3.00
N MET A 431 -29.63 -7.97 3.04
CA MET A 431 -30.08 -6.59 2.82
C MET A 431 -30.73 -6.43 1.44
N THR A 432 -30.07 -6.93 0.40
CA THR A 432 -30.56 -6.83 -0.97
C THR A 432 -31.85 -7.61 -1.14
N TYR A 433 -31.94 -8.85 -0.63
CA TYR A 433 -33.12 -9.69 -0.75
C TYR A 433 -34.31 -9.12 0.03
N ALA A 434 -34.10 -8.65 1.26
CA ALA A 434 -35.14 -7.99 2.03
C ALA A 434 -35.71 -6.76 1.30
N MET A 435 -34.83 -5.95 0.68
CA MET A 435 -35.25 -4.81 -0.13
C MET A 435 -36.09 -5.19 -1.34
N LEU A 436 -35.64 -6.16 -2.09
CA LEU A 436 -36.31 -6.56 -3.34
C LEU A 436 -37.66 -7.23 -3.09
N LEU A 437 -37.82 -7.88 -1.95
CA LEU A 437 -39.06 -8.55 -1.53
C LEU A 437 -40.04 -7.63 -0.82
N HIS A 438 -39.58 -6.50 -0.28
CA HIS A 438 -40.43 -5.59 0.49
C HIS A 438 -41.60 -5.05 -0.35
N PRO A 439 -42.85 -5.13 0.13
CA PRO A 439 -44.02 -4.67 -0.61
C PRO A 439 -44.03 -3.14 -0.85
N GLU A 440 -43.45 -2.38 0.08
CA GLU A 440 -43.32 -0.92 -0.03
C GLU A 440 -41.85 -0.50 -0.20
N ARG A 441 -41.26 -0.89 -1.34
CA ARG A 441 -39.84 -0.63 -1.66
C ARG A 441 -39.42 0.83 -1.51
N ASP A 442 -40.35 1.76 -1.77
CA ASP A 442 -40.08 3.21 -1.65
C ASP A 442 -39.75 3.64 -0.22
N VAL A 443 -40.33 2.99 0.78
CA VAL A 443 -40.06 3.26 2.19
C VAL A 443 -38.64 2.85 2.54
N PHE A 444 -38.25 1.66 2.12
CA PHE A 444 -36.89 1.15 2.38
C PHE A 444 -35.81 2.01 1.74
N ILE A 445 -36.01 2.43 0.49
CA ILE A 445 -35.06 3.31 -0.21
C ILE A 445 -34.85 4.62 0.55
N LYS A 446 -35.91 5.18 1.12
CA LYS A 446 -35.82 6.41 1.93
C LYS A 446 -35.05 6.23 3.23
N MET A 447 -35.08 5.03 3.80
CA MET A 447 -34.38 4.72 5.05
C MET A 447 -32.86 4.56 4.87
N VAL A 448 -32.44 3.90 3.80
CA VAL A 448 -31.02 3.51 3.58
C VAL A 448 -30.28 4.42 2.61
N SER A 449 -30.96 5.26 1.86
CA SER A 449 -30.33 6.22 0.95
C SER A 449 -30.68 7.66 1.32
N LYS A 450 -29.67 8.54 1.36
CA LYS A 450 -29.92 9.96 1.35
C LYS A 450 -30.71 10.30 0.08
N PRO A 451 -31.77 11.10 0.14
CA PRO A 451 -32.68 11.33 -0.97
C PRO A 451 -31.98 12.12 -2.10
N THR A 452 -31.41 11.41 -3.04
CA THR A 452 -31.05 11.97 -4.34
C THR A 452 -32.02 11.40 -5.38
N GLY A 453 -32.59 12.27 -6.22
CA GLY A 453 -33.72 11.93 -7.12
C GLY A 453 -33.44 10.78 -8.11
N ASP A 454 -32.18 10.43 -8.37
CA ASP A 454 -31.79 9.39 -9.31
C ASP A 454 -31.73 7.97 -8.72
N VAL A 455 -31.83 7.83 -7.40
CA VAL A 455 -31.75 6.55 -6.70
C VAL A 455 -32.87 5.59 -7.09
N MET A 456 -34.05 6.11 -7.38
CA MET A 456 -35.24 5.30 -7.69
C MET A 456 -35.13 4.58 -9.02
N SER A 457 -34.58 5.21 -10.06
CA SER A 457 -34.45 4.58 -11.37
C SER A 457 -33.35 3.53 -11.41
N SER A 458 -32.24 3.74 -10.72
CA SER A 458 -31.12 2.81 -10.64
C SER A 458 -31.43 1.60 -9.75
N PHE A 459 -32.32 1.76 -8.75
CA PHE A 459 -32.69 0.68 -7.85
C PHE A 459 -33.43 -0.49 -8.55
N TYR A 460 -34.28 -0.18 -9.51
CA TYR A 460 -35.04 -1.21 -10.25
C TYR A 460 -34.31 -1.78 -11.47
N LYS A 461 -33.22 -1.14 -11.90
CA LYS A 461 -32.42 -1.57 -13.05
C LYS A 461 -30.97 -1.74 -12.60
N PRO A 462 -30.42 -2.96 -12.58
CA PRO A 462 -29.04 -3.19 -12.13
C PRO A 462 -27.99 -2.45 -13.00
N ARG A 463 -28.37 -1.96 -14.18
CA ARG A 463 -27.45 -1.31 -15.12
C ARG A 463 -26.89 0.05 -14.71
N TYR A 464 -27.46 0.69 -13.69
CA TYR A 464 -27.09 2.07 -13.30
C TYR A 464 -26.79 2.12 -11.80
N PRO A 465 -25.61 1.66 -11.36
CA PRO A 465 -25.20 1.78 -9.96
C PRO A 465 -24.93 3.25 -9.63
N SER A 466 -25.54 3.76 -8.60
CA SER A 466 -25.34 5.14 -8.13
C SER A 466 -25.24 5.28 -6.61
N THR A 467 -25.33 4.17 -5.86
CA THR A 467 -25.34 4.15 -4.39
C THR A 467 -24.84 2.82 -3.86
N GLU A 468 -24.52 2.73 -2.54
CA GLU A 468 -24.15 1.49 -1.85
C GLU A 468 -25.16 0.35 -2.08
N LEU A 469 -26.46 0.70 -2.21
CA LEU A 469 -27.51 -0.27 -2.55
C LEU A 469 -27.38 -0.82 -3.96
N SER A 470 -26.88 -0.03 -4.90
CA SER A 470 -26.61 -0.50 -6.25
C SER A 470 -25.48 -1.52 -6.25
N HIS A 471 -24.45 -1.31 -5.45
CA HIS A 471 -23.34 -2.25 -5.26
C HIS A 471 -23.86 -3.59 -4.73
N ALA A 472 -24.62 -3.58 -3.64
CA ALA A 472 -25.22 -4.77 -3.05
C ALA A 472 -26.14 -5.53 -4.04
N LYS A 473 -26.92 -4.79 -4.83
CA LYS A 473 -27.81 -5.35 -5.84
C LYS A 473 -27.05 -5.97 -7.01
N SER A 474 -26.02 -5.28 -7.49
CA SER A 474 -25.14 -5.74 -8.55
C SER A 474 -24.43 -7.03 -8.13
N TYR A 475 -23.88 -7.03 -6.91
CA TYR A 475 -23.28 -8.19 -6.30
C TYR A 475 -24.23 -9.38 -6.21
N ALA A 476 -25.40 -9.20 -5.58
CA ALA A 476 -26.36 -10.28 -5.39
C ALA A 476 -26.89 -10.87 -6.72
N PHE A 477 -27.00 -10.05 -7.76
CA PHE A 477 -27.36 -10.53 -9.09
C PHE A 477 -26.19 -11.28 -9.76
N CYS A 478 -24.96 -10.83 -9.64
CA CYS A 478 -23.78 -11.58 -10.09
C CYS A 478 -23.70 -12.95 -9.41
N GLU A 479 -23.88 -13.01 -8.09
CA GLU A 479 -23.91 -14.26 -7.33
C GLU A 479 -24.98 -15.21 -7.83
N TYR A 480 -26.20 -14.70 -8.07
CA TYR A 480 -27.27 -15.52 -8.66
C TYR A 480 -26.88 -16.11 -10.01
N LEU A 481 -26.25 -15.31 -10.90
CA LEU A 481 -25.80 -15.80 -12.20
C LEU A 481 -24.75 -16.89 -12.10
N LEU A 482 -23.84 -16.78 -11.14
CA LEU A 482 -22.79 -17.77 -10.86
C LEU A 482 -23.38 -19.03 -10.22
N GLU A 483 -24.14 -18.90 -9.14
CA GLU A 483 -24.69 -20.01 -8.37
C GLU A 483 -25.63 -20.89 -9.20
N HIS A 484 -26.38 -20.30 -10.15
CA HIS A 484 -27.29 -21.02 -11.04
C HIS A 484 -26.64 -21.41 -12.37
N GLY A 485 -25.35 -21.13 -12.57
CA GLY A 485 -24.57 -21.54 -13.74
C GLY A 485 -25.00 -20.86 -15.05
N TYR A 486 -25.59 -19.66 -14.97
CA TYR A 486 -25.90 -18.86 -16.16
C TYR A 486 -24.63 -18.30 -16.79
N LEU A 487 -23.68 -17.90 -15.97
CA LEU A 487 -22.37 -17.42 -16.37
C LEU A 487 -21.28 -18.05 -15.48
N THR A 488 -20.07 -18.15 -16.02
CA THR A 488 -18.87 -18.41 -15.23
C THR A 488 -18.30 -17.09 -14.71
N PHE A 489 -17.46 -17.16 -13.70
CA PHE A 489 -16.78 -15.96 -13.20
C PHE A 489 -15.90 -15.30 -14.29
N ASP A 490 -15.23 -16.11 -15.14
CA ASP A 490 -14.43 -15.59 -16.25
C ASP A 490 -15.28 -14.80 -17.27
N GLN A 491 -16.52 -15.26 -17.55
CA GLN A 491 -17.45 -14.51 -18.40
C GLN A 491 -17.92 -13.20 -17.75
N LEU A 492 -18.13 -13.17 -16.43
CA LEU A 492 -18.45 -11.94 -15.71
C LEU A 492 -17.25 -10.98 -15.66
N ALA A 493 -16.04 -11.48 -15.42
CA ALA A 493 -14.81 -10.70 -15.46
C ALA A 493 -14.59 -10.11 -16.87
N ALA A 494 -14.79 -10.90 -17.93
CA ALA A 494 -14.73 -10.40 -19.30
C ALA A 494 -15.79 -9.32 -19.58
N ALA A 495 -17.01 -9.48 -19.04
CA ALA A 495 -18.07 -8.48 -19.16
C ALA A 495 -17.78 -7.18 -18.40
N SER A 496 -16.95 -7.24 -17.37
CA SER A 496 -16.44 -6.07 -16.64
C SER A 496 -15.33 -5.35 -17.41
N LEU A 497 -14.48 -6.07 -18.13
CA LEU A 497 -13.32 -5.47 -18.80
C LEU A 497 -13.73 -4.46 -19.87
N ASP A 498 -14.69 -4.79 -20.73
CA ASP A 498 -15.09 -3.93 -21.85
C ASP A 498 -16.46 -4.27 -22.44
N LEU A 499 -16.88 -3.47 -23.42
CA LEU A 499 -18.16 -3.63 -24.10
C LEU A 499 -18.25 -4.94 -24.91
N GLU A 500 -17.17 -5.46 -25.45
CA GLU A 500 -17.16 -6.72 -26.21
C GLU A 500 -17.46 -7.89 -25.29
N GLY A 501 -16.78 -7.99 -24.14
CA GLY A 501 -17.04 -8.97 -23.11
C GLY A 501 -18.46 -8.87 -22.56
N TYR A 502 -18.94 -7.62 -22.31
CA TYR A 502 -20.32 -7.41 -21.85
C TYR A 502 -21.34 -7.96 -22.86
N ARG A 503 -21.21 -7.66 -24.15
CA ARG A 503 -22.11 -8.14 -25.20
C ARG A 503 -22.00 -9.65 -25.45
N ALA A 504 -20.85 -10.23 -25.17
CA ALA A 504 -20.70 -11.70 -25.23
C ALA A 504 -21.50 -12.39 -24.11
N ALA A 505 -21.48 -11.82 -22.89
CA ALA A 505 -22.25 -12.34 -21.75
C ALA A 505 -23.75 -12.01 -21.85
N PHE A 506 -24.11 -10.82 -22.33
CA PHE A 506 -25.48 -10.30 -22.42
C PHE A 506 -25.77 -9.80 -23.85
N PRO A 507 -26.03 -10.73 -24.79
CA PRO A 507 -26.11 -10.42 -26.22
C PRO A 507 -27.26 -9.49 -26.60
N THR A 508 -28.37 -9.50 -25.86
CA THR A 508 -29.50 -8.61 -26.07
C THR A 508 -30.15 -8.16 -24.77
N ASP A 509 -30.89 -7.06 -24.84
CA ASP A 509 -31.63 -6.54 -23.68
C ASP A 509 -32.70 -7.53 -23.20
N GLU A 510 -33.36 -8.22 -24.13
CA GLU A 510 -34.38 -9.21 -23.81
C GLU A 510 -33.78 -10.38 -23.02
N TYR A 511 -32.58 -10.85 -23.39
CA TYR A 511 -31.88 -11.91 -22.64
C TYR A 511 -31.53 -11.47 -21.22
N PHE A 512 -31.02 -10.24 -21.08
CA PHE A 512 -30.76 -9.66 -19.77
C PHE A 512 -32.04 -9.58 -18.91
N ASP A 513 -33.13 -9.05 -19.50
CA ASP A 513 -34.41 -8.88 -18.80
C ASP A 513 -35.02 -10.25 -18.39
N GLU A 514 -34.85 -11.31 -19.19
CA GLU A 514 -35.24 -12.67 -18.82
C GLU A 514 -34.46 -13.21 -17.63
N LEU A 515 -33.12 -13.03 -17.61
CA LEU A 515 -32.27 -13.43 -16.47
C LEU A 515 -32.65 -12.69 -15.19
N TYR A 516 -32.85 -11.36 -15.29
CA TYR A 516 -33.22 -10.56 -14.15
C TYR A 516 -34.63 -10.85 -13.62
N ALA A 517 -35.60 -11.15 -14.49
CA ALA A 517 -36.94 -11.60 -14.10
C ALA A 517 -36.85 -12.96 -13.39
N GLY A 518 -36.07 -13.89 -13.92
CA GLY A 518 -35.80 -15.19 -13.29
C GLY A 518 -35.19 -15.04 -11.88
N TYR A 519 -34.24 -14.10 -11.70
CA TYR A 519 -33.68 -13.77 -10.40
C TYR A 519 -34.74 -13.29 -9.41
N LEU A 520 -35.62 -12.37 -9.82
CA LEU A 520 -36.70 -11.87 -8.95
C LEU A 520 -37.73 -12.94 -8.61
N ASP A 521 -38.03 -13.86 -9.53
CA ASP A 521 -38.94 -14.99 -9.28
C ASP A 521 -38.30 -16.00 -8.31
N TRP A 522 -37.02 -16.32 -8.50
CA TRP A 522 -36.28 -17.16 -7.56
C TRP A 522 -36.25 -16.55 -6.13
N LEU A 523 -35.99 -15.24 -5.99
CA LEU A 523 -36.03 -14.58 -4.69
C LEU A 523 -37.38 -14.71 -3.99
N ARG A 524 -38.49 -14.63 -4.76
CA ARG A 524 -39.85 -14.77 -4.20
C ARG A 524 -40.14 -16.19 -3.77
N GLU A 525 -39.63 -17.18 -4.50
CA GLU A 525 -39.80 -18.60 -4.18
C GLU A 525 -38.98 -19.01 -2.96
N GLU A 526 -37.75 -18.54 -2.85
CA GLU A 526 -36.81 -18.96 -1.80
C GLU A 526 -37.03 -18.18 -0.50
N PHE A 527 -37.15 -16.86 -0.56
CA PHE A 527 -37.18 -15.97 0.61
C PHE A 527 -38.50 -15.22 0.79
N GLY A 528 -39.43 -15.33 -0.14
CA GLY A 528 -40.72 -14.68 -0.03
C GLY A 528 -41.59 -15.39 1.00
N SER A 529 -41.88 -14.76 2.14
CA SER A 529 -42.72 -15.29 3.21
C SER A 529 -44.21 -15.10 2.93
#